data_0af11f7f406ed8e1f5577dcf5ad2503f
#
_entry.id   0af11f7f406ed8e1f5577dcf5ad2503f
#
_cell.length_a   1.000
_cell.length_b   1.000
_cell.length_c   1.000
_cell.angle_alpha   90.00
_cell.angle_beta   90.00
_cell.angle_gamma   90.00
#
_symmetry.space_group_name_H-M   'P 1'
#
loop_
_entity.id
_entity.type
_entity.pdbx_description
1 polymer ?
#
loop_
_entity_poly.entity_id
_entity_poly.type
_entity_poly.pdbx_seq_one_letter_code
_entity_poly.pdbx_strand_id
1 'polypeptide(L)'
;YNNFQVPTKLKDNNYKGSIIVLFEVDDKGIFKVQYVDAIDEDLVKESKRVFVAMPKVSPPTYNGKPTYAKYTIKIAIPLQSAAEIQAEKEKEIEASKPTTIYSPKDKNKELTEFDSIVYKKFNNPQFQSHLSIPLSHSFYAQFDPAMNQIGSNNHTASKPYTYAEVSKYYNLEAENQKLLKNKTSWWGKKLWNENTVAIQGDDYWFTVNPIFDLQMGKSDPSVADYTYVNTRGIQVRGGLGSQLNFTTTIFESQGRFADYFNNYAVSIKPSGGNPAIIPGIGIAKEFKSDAFDFPMAEANLTFAPNK
;
A
#
# COMPACT_ATOMS: atom_id res chain seq x y z
N TYR A 1 -1.19 4.00 33.50
CA TYR A 1 -1.59 2.81 34.26
C TYR A 1 -1.45 3.00 35.79
N ASN A 2 -0.39 3.64 36.27
CA ASN A 2 -0.13 3.80 37.72
C ASN A 2 -1.20 4.59 38.48
N ASN A 3 -1.99 5.41 37.83
CA ASN A 3 -3.01 6.24 38.44
C ASN A 3 -4.45 5.68 38.26
N PHE A 4 -4.60 4.57 37.57
CA PHE A 4 -5.91 3.95 37.32
C PHE A 4 -6.21 2.92 38.41
N GLN A 5 -7.35 3.10 39.07
CA GLN A 5 -7.79 2.23 40.15
C GLN A 5 -8.99 1.38 39.68
N VAL A 6 -8.81 0.08 39.57
CA VAL A 6 -9.90 -0.83 39.26
C VAL A 6 -10.84 -0.88 40.47
N PRO A 7 -12.18 -0.64 40.29
CA PRO A 7 -13.16 -0.73 41.37
C PRO A 7 -13.13 -2.06 42.12
N THR A 8 -13.26 -2.01 43.44
CA THR A 8 -13.13 -3.19 44.32
C THR A 8 -14.10 -4.31 43.93
N LYS A 9 -15.34 -3.96 43.57
CA LYS A 9 -16.36 -4.91 43.08
C LYS A 9 -15.90 -5.76 41.88
N LEU A 10 -15.09 -5.18 40.97
CA LEU A 10 -14.59 -5.88 39.80
C LEU A 10 -13.32 -6.69 40.10
N LYS A 11 -12.55 -6.25 41.08
CA LYS A 11 -11.39 -7.02 41.59
C LYS A 11 -11.85 -8.28 42.28
N ASP A 12 -12.83 -8.19 43.16
CA ASP A 12 -13.39 -9.30 43.96
C ASP A 12 -14.04 -10.36 43.05
N ASN A 13 -14.59 -9.95 41.91
CA ASN A 13 -15.19 -10.83 40.92
C ASN A 13 -14.21 -11.36 39.85
N ASN A 14 -12.91 -11.14 39.98
CA ASN A 14 -11.89 -11.55 39.02
C ASN A 14 -12.26 -11.17 37.58
N TYR A 15 -12.81 -9.97 37.38
CA TYR A 15 -13.26 -9.50 36.08
C TYR A 15 -12.08 -9.38 35.09
N LYS A 16 -12.26 -9.97 33.91
CA LYS A 16 -11.31 -9.85 32.79
C LYS A 16 -12.03 -9.20 31.62
N GLY A 17 -11.51 -8.08 31.15
CA GLY A 17 -12.12 -7.36 30.05
C GLY A 17 -11.26 -6.19 29.58
N SER A 18 -11.85 -5.31 28.79
CA SER A 18 -11.17 -4.09 28.34
C SER A 18 -12.12 -2.90 28.34
N ILE A 19 -11.56 -1.72 28.56
CA ILE A 19 -12.22 -0.43 28.46
C ILE A 19 -11.67 0.24 27.19
N ILE A 20 -12.54 0.84 26.40
CA ILE A 20 -12.14 1.64 25.25
C ILE A 20 -12.45 3.10 25.58
N VAL A 21 -11.43 3.95 25.55
CA VAL A 21 -11.57 5.39 25.81
C VAL A 21 -11.24 6.15 24.54
N LEU A 22 -12.23 6.88 24.03
CA LEU A 22 -12.06 7.85 22.97
C LEU A 22 -11.83 9.23 23.58
N PHE A 23 -10.70 9.85 23.30
CA PHE A 23 -10.36 11.15 23.82
C PHE A 23 -9.74 12.07 22.74
N GLU A 24 -9.77 13.34 23.00
CA GLU A 24 -9.19 14.38 22.17
C GLU A 24 -8.06 15.07 22.93
N VAL A 25 -6.98 15.37 22.25
CA VAL A 25 -5.94 16.30 22.73
C VAL A 25 -6.17 17.61 21.97
N ASP A 26 -6.43 18.68 22.71
CA ASP A 26 -6.69 19.98 22.12
C ASP A 26 -5.39 20.72 21.72
N ASP A 27 -5.54 21.90 21.12
CA ASP A 27 -4.44 22.77 20.68
C ASP A 27 -3.55 23.30 21.82
N LYS A 28 -3.97 23.10 23.08
CA LYS A 28 -3.23 23.43 24.30
C LYS A 28 -2.62 22.22 24.99
N GLY A 29 -2.74 21.04 24.39
CA GLY A 29 -2.25 19.78 24.93
C GLY A 29 -3.08 19.22 26.10
N ILE A 30 -4.36 19.61 26.23
CA ILE A 30 -5.26 19.14 27.28
C ILE A 30 -6.08 17.97 26.76
N PHE A 31 -6.21 16.94 27.59
CA PHE A 31 -7.01 15.76 27.29
C PHE A 31 -8.50 16.01 27.57
N LYS A 32 -9.36 15.69 26.61
CA LYS A 32 -10.81 15.74 26.73
C LYS A 32 -11.42 14.38 26.37
N VAL A 33 -12.00 13.69 27.33
CA VAL A 33 -12.66 12.40 27.07
C VAL A 33 -13.98 12.64 26.35
N GLN A 34 -14.14 12.04 25.19
CA GLN A 34 -15.32 12.12 24.34
C GLN A 34 -16.30 10.98 24.67
N TYR A 35 -15.77 9.77 24.76
CA TYR A 35 -16.58 8.57 24.99
C TYR A 35 -15.76 7.51 25.74
N VAL A 36 -16.43 6.74 26.60
CA VAL A 36 -15.85 5.59 27.30
C VAL A 36 -16.80 4.43 27.13
N ASP A 37 -16.32 3.36 26.54
CA ASP A 37 -17.00 2.08 26.46
C ASP A 37 -16.48 1.16 27.57
N ALA A 38 -17.30 0.88 28.56
CA ALA A 38 -16.97 0.02 29.69
C ALA A 38 -18.26 -0.64 30.21
N ILE A 39 -18.12 -1.85 30.74
CA ILE A 39 -19.23 -2.65 31.23
C ILE A 39 -19.84 -2.10 32.54
N ASP A 40 -19.12 -1.30 33.28
CA ASP A 40 -19.51 -0.78 34.61
C ASP A 40 -19.32 0.75 34.65
N GLU A 41 -20.29 1.47 35.25
CA GLU A 41 -20.26 2.92 35.37
C GLU A 41 -19.09 3.44 36.21
N ASP A 42 -18.63 2.67 37.18
CA ASP A 42 -17.51 3.08 38.03
C ASP A 42 -16.20 3.05 37.24
N LEU A 43 -16.06 2.16 36.24
CA LEU A 43 -14.94 2.19 35.28
C LEU A 43 -14.99 3.42 34.36
N VAL A 44 -16.21 3.84 33.97
CA VAL A 44 -16.39 5.06 33.19
C VAL A 44 -15.95 6.29 33.99
N LYS A 45 -16.38 6.38 35.26
CA LYS A 45 -16.00 7.49 36.16
C LYS A 45 -14.50 7.52 36.40
N GLU A 46 -13.90 6.37 36.67
CA GLU A 46 -12.47 6.26 36.91
C GLU A 46 -11.63 6.63 35.68
N SER A 47 -12.05 6.16 34.50
CA SER A 47 -11.40 6.55 33.24
C SER A 47 -11.41 8.08 33.05
N LYS A 48 -12.56 8.72 33.24
CA LYS A 48 -12.67 10.18 33.15
C LYS A 48 -11.79 10.89 34.16
N ARG A 49 -11.77 10.40 35.43
CA ARG A 49 -10.94 10.96 36.50
C ARG A 49 -9.46 10.94 36.12
N VAL A 50 -8.96 9.82 35.61
CA VAL A 50 -7.55 9.65 35.23
C VAL A 50 -7.17 10.58 34.10
N PHE A 51 -8.00 10.68 33.05
CA PHE A 51 -7.71 11.57 31.93
C PHE A 51 -7.72 13.04 32.28
N VAL A 52 -8.60 13.48 33.19
CA VAL A 52 -8.61 14.86 33.69
C VAL A 52 -7.36 15.17 34.52
N ALA A 53 -6.83 14.18 35.23
CA ALA A 53 -5.61 14.32 36.05
C ALA A 53 -4.31 14.17 35.28
N MET A 54 -4.36 13.90 33.97
CA MET A 54 -3.15 13.78 33.14
C MET A 54 -2.46 15.12 32.96
N PRO A 55 -1.10 15.15 33.00
CA PRO A 55 -0.35 16.36 32.70
C PRO A 55 -0.55 16.75 31.23
N LYS A 56 -0.45 18.05 30.95
CA LYS A 56 -0.47 18.58 29.60
C LYS A 56 0.64 17.98 28.76
N VAL A 57 0.34 17.66 27.50
CA VAL A 57 1.31 17.16 26.53
C VAL A 57 1.53 18.16 25.41
N SER A 58 2.55 17.97 24.61
CA SER A 58 2.73 18.76 23.40
C SER A 58 1.53 18.55 22.46
N PRO A 59 0.86 19.62 22.03
CA PRO A 59 -0.30 19.48 21.17
C PRO A 59 0.08 18.88 19.81
N PRO A 60 -0.82 18.13 19.17
CA PRO A 60 -0.61 17.68 17.81
C PRO A 60 -0.50 18.90 16.87
N THR A 61 0.29 18.77 15.82
CA THR A 61 0.51 19.87 14.86
C THR A 61 0.08 19.48 13.45
N TYR A 62 -0.54 20.42 12.75
CA TYR A 62 -0.83 20.31 11.34
C TYR A 62 -0.22 21.52 10.60
N ASN A 63 0.64 21.28 9.61
CA ASN A 63 1.41 22.32 8.91
C ASN A 63 2.16 23.28 9.86
N GLY A 64 2.72 22.72 10.95
CA GLY A 64 3.47 23.50 11.95
C GLY A 64 2.62 24.33 12.90
N LYS A 65 1.28 24.27 12.83
CA LYS A 65 0.37 24.95 13.75
C LYS A 65 -0.25 23.95 14.72
N PRO A 66 -0.37 24.29 16.02
CA PRO A 66 -1.08 23.47 16.98
C PRO A 66 -2.52 23.22 16.52
N THR A 67 -2.98 21.99 16.66
CA THR A 67 -4.34 21.58 16.29
C THR A 67 -4.87 20.59 17.34
N TYR A 68 -6.05 20.06 17.12
CA TYR A 68 -6.58 18.97 17.94
C TYR A 68 -6.48 17.64 17.20
N ALA A 69 -6.36 16.55 17.95
CA ALA A 69 -6.44 15.19 17.38
C ALA A 69 -7.20 14.27 18.32
N LYS A 70 -7.91 13.31 17.75
CA LYS A 70 -8.68 12.29 18.47
C LYS A 70 -7.90 10.99 18.51
N TYR A 71 -7.94 10.33 19.67
CA TYR A 71 -7.23 9.09 19.91
C TYR A 71 -8.15 8.10 20.60
N THR A 72 -7.87 6.83 20.39
CA THR A 72 -8.53 5.73 21.09
C THR A 72 -7.47 4.93 21.84
N ILE A 73 -7.74 4.62 23.10
CA ILE A 73 -6.90 3.73 23.90
C ILE A 73 -7.72 2.58 24.47
N LYS A 74 -7.16 1.38 24.40
CA LYS A 74 -7.72 0.18 25.05
C LYS A 74 -6.98 -0.10 26.34
N ILE A 75 -7.71 -0.18 27.45
CA ILE A 75 -7.18 -0.49 28.78
C ILE A 75 -7.65 -1.90 29.16
N ALA A 76 -6.73 -2.83 29.26
CA ALA A 76 -7.04 -4.20 29.67
C ALA A 76 -7.20 -4.30 31.19
N ILE A 77 -8.11 -5.12 31.64
CA ILE A 77 -8.32 -5.47 33.06
C ILE A 77 -8.14 -6.99 33.20
N PRO A 78 -7.27 -7.47 34.09
CA PRO A 78 -6.44 -6.72 35.02
C PRO A 78 -5.40 -5.85 34.31
N LEU A 79 -4.99 -4.74 34.95
CA LEU A 79 -4.00 -3.83 34.42
C LEU A 79 -2.69 -4.57 34.19
N GLN A 80 -2.23 -4.57 32.96
CA GLN A 80 -0.92 -5.13 32.58
C GLN A 80 0.19 -4.16 32.93
N SER A 81 1.29 -4.67 33.44
CA SER A 81 2.50 -3.87 33.64
C SER A 81 3.18 -3.52 32.31
N ALA A 82 3.99 -2.46 32.29
CA ALA A 82 4.76 -2.10 31.10
C ALA A 82 5.68 -3.26 30.62
N ALA A 83 6.18 -4.07 31.53
CA ALA A 83 6.99 -5.25 31.23
C ALA A 83 6.17 -6.37 30.56
N GLU A 84 4.93 -6.59 31.01
CA GLU A 84 4.03 -7.59 30.41
C GLU A 84 3.58 -7.18 29.00
N ILE A 85 3.31 -5.90 28.78
CA ILE A 85 2.99 -5.36 27.45
C ILE A 85 4.18 -5.49 26.49
N GLN A 86 5.40 -5.26 26.98
CA GLN A 86 6.61 -5.46 26.18
C GLN A 86 6.85 -6.94 25.88
N ALA A 87 6.68 -7.82 26.86
CA ALA A 87 6.81 -9.26 26.65
C ALA A 87 5.75 -9.83 25.70
N GLU A 88 4.55 -9.28 25.71
CA GLU A 88 3.47 -9.68 24.79
C GLU A 88 3.76 -9.18 23.35
N LYS A 89 4.26 -7.96 23.20
CA LYS A 89 4.76 -7.44 21.94
C LYS A 89 5.97 -8.23 21.39
N GLU A 90 6.90 -8.60 22.25
CA GLU A 90 8.05 -9.43 21.86
C GLU A 90 7.61 -10.84 21.44
N LYS A 91 6.63 -11.43 22.12
CA LYS A 91 6.02 -12.71 21.71
C LYS A 91 5.26 -12.60 20.39
N GLU A 92 4.56 -11.51 20.16
CA GLU A 92 3.87 -11.24 18.90
C GLU A 92 4.86 -11.03 17.75
N ILE A 93 5.96 -10.33 18.01
CA ILE A 93 7.09 -10.17 17.07
C ILE A 93 7.79 -11.51 16.84
N GLU A 94 7.94 -12.35 17.87
CA GLU A 94 8.54 -13.68 17.76
C GLU A 94 7.63 -14.68 17.02
N ALA A 95 6.33 -14.60 17.24
CA ALA A 95 5.32 -15.37 16.49
C ALA A 95 5.19 -14.90 15.04
N SER A 96 5.60 -13.67 14.74
CA SER A 96 5.62 -13.09 13.39
C SER A 96 6.95 -13.32 12.65
N LYS A 97 7.93 -13.98 13.27
CA LYS A 97 9.16 -14.40 12.56
C LYS A 97 8.81 -15.33 11.39
N PRO A 98 9.42 -15.15 10.23
CA PRO A 98 9.11 -15.92 9.04
C PRO A 98 9.29 -17.42 9.29
N THR A 99 8.25 -18.19 9.04
CA THR A 99 8.36 -19.65 9.07
C THR A 99 9.14 -20.09 7.83
N THR A 100 10.36 -20.50 8.04
CA THR A 100 11.16 -21.12 6.96
C THR A 100 10.54 -22.46 6.64
N ILE A 101 9.96 -22.60 5.46
CA ILE A 101 9.51 -23.89 4.95
C ILE A 101 10.77 -24.63 4.45
N TYR A 102 11.60 -25.04 5.37
CA TYR A 102 12.76 -25.87 5.08
C TYR A 102 12.56 -27.24 5.72
N SER A 103 12.53 -28.26 4.89
CA SER A 103 12.58 -29.65 5.37
C SER A 103 14.05 -30.10 5.44
N PRO A 104 14.57 -30.52 6.60
CA PRO A 104 16.01 -30.74 6.79
C PRO A 104 16.54 -32.06 6.19
N LYS A 105 16.00 -32.52 5.08
CA LYS A 105 16.40 -33.84 4.55
C LYS A 105 17.59 -33.88 3.60
N ASP A 106 18.08 -32.74 3.10
CA ASP A 106 19.24 -32.73 2.20
C ASP A 106 20.31 -31.73 2.64
N LYS A 107 21.25 -32.18 3.46
CA LYS A 107 22.37 -31.37 3.96
C LYS A 107 23.46 -31.00 2.95
N ASN A 108 23.34 -31.40 1.68
CA ASN A 108 24.39 -31.23 0.65
C ASN A 108 23.89 -30.59 -0.65
N LYS A 109 22.74 -29.95 -0.66
CA LYS A 109 22.29 -29.21 -1.83
C LYS A 109 22.76 -27.76 -1.71
N GLU A 110 23.53 -27.27 -2.68
CA GLU A 110 23.79 -25.83 -2.78
C GLU A 110 22.44 -25.13 -2.84
N LEU A 111 22.21 -24.20 -1.89
CA LEU A 111 21.01 -23.37 -1.85
C LEU A 111 20.99 -22.54 -3.13
N THR A 112 20.02 -22.80 -3.99
CA THR A 112 19.77 -21.93 -5.13
C THR A 112 19.19 -20.60 -4.61
N GLU A 113 19.28 -19.54 -5.40
CA GLU A 113 18.63 -18.24 -5.09
C GLU A 113 17.13 -18.45 -4.80
N PHE A 114 16.54 -19.43 -5.38
CA PHE A 114 15.18 -19.90 -5.19
C PHE A 114 14.92 -20.47 -3.78
N ASP A 115 15.84 -21.26 -3.22
CA ASP A 115 15.72 -21.85 -1.89
C ASP A 115 15.91 -20.80 -0.78
N SER A 116 16.46 -19.63 -1.12
CA SER A 116 16.65 -18.51 -0.18
C SER A 116 15.43 -17.61 -0.02
N ILE A 117 14.37 -17.83 -0.80
CA ILE A 117 13.14 -17.03 -0.71
C ILE A 117 12.39 -17.40 0.57
N VAL A 118 12.37 -16.48 1.51
CA VAL A 118 11.63 -16.62 2.75
C VAL A 118 10.21 -16.15 2.54
N TYR A 119 9.24 -17.03 2.68
CA TYR A 119 7.83 -16.67 2.70
C TYR A 119 7.53 -15.83 3.94
N LYS A 120 7.34 -14.55 3.77
CA LYS A 120 6.88 -13.67 4.83
C LYS A 120 5.36 -13.75 4.93
N LYS A 121 4.87 -14.21 6.09
CA LYS A 121 3.47 -14.03 6.43
C LYS A 121 3.18 -12.54 6.51
N PHE A 122 2.16 -12.08 5.79
CA PHE A 122 1.83 -10.68 5.68
C PHE A 122 1.32 -10.12 7.01
N ASN A 123 2.19 -9.46 7.75
CA ASN A 123 1.83 -8.62 8.88
C ASN A 123 2.11 -7.17 8.49
N ASN A 124 1.11 -6.56 7.82
CA ASN A 124 1.03 -5.13 7.58
C ASN A 124 2.26 -4.47 6.95
N PRO A 125 2.60 -4.77 5.70
CA PRO A 125 3.61 -4.00 5.00
C PRO A 125 3.07 -2.60 4.73
N GLN A 126 3.86 -1.60 5.09
CA GLN A 126 3.52 -0.23 4.81
C GLN A 126 3.26 -0.02 3.31
N PHE A 127 2.09 0.51 2.98
CA PHE A 127 1.72 0.93 1.62
C PHE A 127 1.87 -0.14 0.53
N GLN A 128 1.71 -1.42 0.88
CA GLN A 128 1.80 -2.50 -0.10
C GLN A 128 0.54 -3.37 -0.07
N SER A 129 0.13 -3.84 -1.25
CA SER A 129 -0.89 -4.87 -1.35
C SER A 129 -0.33 -6.20 -0.87
N HIS A 130 -1.05 -6.89 -0.01
CA HIS A 130 -0.76 -8.25 0.41
C HIS A 130 -1.66 -9.27 -0.30
N LEU A 131 -2.66 -8.83 -1.04
CA LEU A 131 -3.57 -9.69 -1.78
C LEU A 131 -3.12 -9.85 -3.23
N SER A 132 -2.93 -8.75 -3.95
CA SER A 132 -2.60 -8.77 -5.36
C SER A 132 -1.47 -7.82 -5.72
N ILE A 133 -0.71 -8.20 -6.73
CA ILE A 133 0.32 -7.36 -7.34
C ILE A 133 -0.34 -6.59 -8.49
N PRO A 134 -0.10 -5.27 -8.63
CA PRO A 134 -0.67 -4.48 -9.72
C PRO A 134 -0.41 -5.11 -11.09
N LEU A 135 -1.43 -5.15 -11.94
CA LEU A 135 -1.32 -5.70 -13.28
C LEU A 135 -0.46 -4.78 -14.16
N SER A 136 0.73 -5.22 -14.49
CA SER A 136 1.64 -4.51 -15.37
C SER A 136 2.62 -5.49 -16.01
N HIS A 137 2.67 -5.53 -17.33
CA HIS A 137 3.59 -6.41 -18.06
C HIS A 137 5.06 -6.12 -17.73
N SER A 138 5.45 -4.86 -17.68
CA SER A 138 6.82 -4.47 -17.36
C SER A 138 7.22 -4.85 -15.93
N PHE A 139 6.28 -4.76 -14.99
CA PHE A 139 6.52 -5.18 -13.61
C PHE A 139 6.60 -6.70 -13.49
N TYR A 140 5.72 -7.43 -14.18
CA TYR A 140 5.72 -8.89 -14.17
C TYR A 140 6.98 -9.49 -14.81
N ALA A 141 7.53 -8.84 -15.83
CA ALA A 141 8.77 -9.28 -16.46
C ALA A 141 9.95 -9.43 -15.47
N GLN A 142 9.90 -8.77 -14.33
CA GLN A 142 10.94 -8.87 -13.29
C GLN A 142 10.94 -10.24 -12.59
N PHE A 143 9.78 -10.84 -12.37
CA PHE A 143 9.67 -12.09 -11.62
C PHE A 143 9.15 -13.27 -12.45
N ASP A 144 8.64 -13.04 -13.64
CA ASP A 144 8.21 -14.12 -14.55
C ASP A 144 9.28 -15.20 -14.79
N PRO A 145 10.56 -14.87 -14.96
CA PRO A 145 11.59 -15.89 -15.11
C PRO A 145 11.73 -16.79 -13.88
N ALA A 146 11.59 -16.23 -12.67
CA ALA A 146 11.65 -17.00 -11.44
C ALA A 146 10.42 -17.90 -11.26
N MET A 147 9.25 -17.39 -11.64
CA MET A 147 7.98 -18.12 -11.52
C MET A 147 7.82 -19.24 -12.56
N ASN A 148 8.46 -19.13 -13.72
CA ASN A 148 8.31 -20.06 -14.83
C ASN A 148 9.52 -21.01 -15.00
N GLN A 149 10.25 -21.27 -13.94
CA GLN A 149 11.37 -22.24 -13.97
C GLN A 149 10.85 -23.70 -14.09
N ILE A 150 11.68 -24.55 -14.67
CA ILE A 150 11.37 -25.98 -14.75
C ILE A 150 11.23 -26.54 -13.32
N GLY A 151 10.09 -27.18 -13.06
CA GLY A 151 9.75 -27.73 -11.73
C GLY A 151 9.04 -26.76 -10.80
N SER A 152 8.84 -25.50 -11.19
CA SER A 152 7.92 -24.60 -10.47
C SER A 152 6.48 -25.02 -10.71
N ASN A 153 5.66 -24.99 -9.67
CA ASN A 153 4.22 -25.23 -9.79
C ASN A 153 3.43 -23.92 -9.69
N ASN A 154 3.53 -23.15 -10.74
CA ASN A 154 2.95 -21.82 -10.82
C ASN A 154 1.94 -21.73 -11.99
N HIS A 155 1.11 -22.73 -12.14
CA HIS A 155 0.18 -22.85 -13.26
C HIS A 155 -1.11 -22.04 -13.01
N THR A 156 -1.00 -20.74 -12.79
CA THR A 156 -2.18 -19.88 -12.74
C THR A 156 -2.30 -19.05 -14.01
N ALA A 157 -3.43 -19.21 -14.70
CA ALA A 157 -3.83 -18.32 -15.78
C ALA A 157 -4.47 -17.03 -15.24
N SER A 158 -4.79 -16.99 -13.94
CA SER A 158 -5.44 -15.86 -13.32
C SER A 158 -4.46 -14.70 -13.11
N LYS A 159 -4.86 -13.52 -13.51
CA LYS A 159 -4.14 -12.27 -13.29
C LYS A 159 -5.10 -11.27 -12.60
N PRO A 160 -4.61 -10.40 -11.74
CA PRO A 160 -3.21 -10.21 -11.31
C PRO A 160 -2.73 -11.36 -10.41
N TYR A 161 -1.42 -11.56 -10.37
CA TYR A 161 -0.81 -12.48 -9.41
C TYR A 161 -1.07 -12.03 -7.97
N THR A 162 -1.27 -12.99 -7.06
CA THR A 162 -1.30 -12.70 -5.64
C THR A 162 0.12 -12.54 -5.11
N TYR A 163 0.28 -11.70 -4.12
CA TYR A 163 1.58 -11.54 -3.46
C TYR A 163 2.08 -12.88 -2.89
N ALA A 164 1.18 -13.64 -2.29
CA ALA A 164 1.50 -14.95 -1.71
C ALA A 164 2.07 -15.94 -2.75
N GLU A 165 1.59 -15.87 -3.98
CA GLU A 165 2.09 -16.72 -5.06
C GLU A 165 3.48 -16.29 -5.51
N VAL A 166 3.67 -14.99 -5.78
CA VAL A 166 4.96 -14.47 -6.23
C VAL A 166 6.04 -14.62 -5.16
N SER A 167 5.71 -14.39 -3.89
CA SER A 167 6.69 -14.46 -2.80
C SER A 167 7.24 -15.86 -2.53
N LYS A 168 6.66 -16.90 -3.10
CA LYS A 168 7.25 -18.26 -3.10
C LYS A 168 8.50 -18.37 -3.97
N TYR A 169 8.60 -17.56 -5.01
CA TYR A 169 9.61 -17.65 -6.05
C TYR A 169 10.49 -16.42 -6.17
N TYR A 170 10.03 -15.27 -5.67
CA TYR A 170 10.70 -13.99 -5.85
C TYR A 170 10.52 -13.08 -4.64
N ASN A 171 11.61 -12.56 -4.11
CA ASN A 171 11.59 -11.66 -2.95
C ASN A 171 11.40 -10.20 -3.39
N LEU A 172 10.13 -9.81 -3.59
CA LEU A 172 9.76 -8.47 -4.02
C LEU A 172 10.30 -7.35 -3.12
N GLU A 173 10.35 -7.57 -1.81
CA GLU A 173 10.83 -6.57 -0.86
C GLU A 173 12.33 -6.33 -0.99
N ALA A 174 13.11 -7.42 -1.07
CA ALA A 174 14.56 -7.31 -1.23
C ALA A 174 14.93 -6.66 -2.56
N GLU A 175 14.22 -6.99 -3.64
CA GLU A 175 14.44 -6.36 -4.94
C GLU A 175 14.04 -4.89 -4.96
N ASN A 176 12.93 -4.53 -4.33
CA ASN A 176 12.53 -3.13 -4.19
C ASN A 176 13.57 -2.31 -3.41
N GLN A 177 14.16 -2.89 -2.36
CA GLN A 177 15.22 -2.22 -1.60
C GLN A 177 16.47 -1.94 -2.44
N LYS A 178 16.83 -2.83 -3.37
CA LYS A 178 17.96 -2.62 -4.30
C LYS A 178 17.72 -1.44 -5.26
N LEU A 179 16.47 -1.12 -5.55
CA LEU A 179 16.11 -0.01 -6.44
C LEU A 179 16.18 1.36 -5.76
N LEU A 180 16.25 1.41 -4.43
CA LEU A 180 16.33 2.67 -3.69
C LEU A 180 17.62 3.42 -4.08
N LYS A 181 17.46 4.72 -4.32
CA LYS A 181 18.57 5.61 -4.65
C LYS A 181 19.09 6.31 -3.39
N ASN A 182 20.41 6.47 -3.31
CA ASN A 182 21.02 7.25 -2.23
C ASN A 182 20.71 8.75 -2.43
N LYS A 183 19.56 9.19 -1.97
CA LYS A 183 19.07 10.57 -2.05
C LYS A 183 18.78 11.10 -0.66
N THR A 184 19.38 12.24 -0.33
CA THR A 184 19.22 12.90 0.99
C THR A 184 18.22 14.06 0.95
N SER A 185 18.10 14.75 -0.21
CA SER A 185 17.15 15.85 -0.37
C SER A 185 15.71 15.36 -0.37
N TRP A 186 14.79 16.19 0.12
CA TRP A 186 13.35 15.90 0.13
C TRP A 186 12.81 15.54 -1.26
N TRP A 187 13.11 16.36 -2.27
CA TRP A 187 12.71 16.09 -3.65
C TRP A 187 13.31 14.81 -4.20
N GLY A 188 14.58 14.54 -3.90
CA GLY A 188 15.23 13.31 -4.35
C GLY A 188 14.59 12.05 -3.73
N LYS A 189 14.21 12.09 -2.46
CA LYS A 189 13.48 10.98 -1.81
C LYS A 189 12.10 10.79 -2.44
N LYS A 190 11.32 11.87 -2.62
CA LYS A 190 9.98 11.81 -3.21
C LYS A 190 9.96 11.33 -4.65
N LEU A 191 10.94 11.70 -5.45
CA LEU A 191 11.01 11.30 -6.86
C LEU A 191 11.51 9.86 -7.06
N TRP A 192 12.34 9.34 -6.14
CA TRP A 192 13.04 8.08 -6.38
C TRP A 192 12.73 6.97 -5.37
N ASN A 193 12.39 7.29 -4.15
CA ASN A 193 12.33 6.32 -3.06
C ASN A 193 10.99 6.24 -2.35
N GLU A 194 10.20 7.29 -2.38
CA GLU A 194 8.99 7.41 -1.58
C GLU A 194 7.76 7.66 -2.44
N ASN A 195 6.59 7.28 -1.93
CA ASN A 195 5.34 7.70 -2.54
C ASN A 195 5.16 9.22 -2.41
N THR A 196 4.60 9.84 -3.44
CA THR A 196 4.32 11.29 -3.43
C THR A 196 3.34 11.65 -2.32
N VAL A 197 2.23 10.94 -2.27
CA VAL A 197 1.28 10.97 -1.15
C VAL A 197 1.17 9.57 -0.58
N ALA A 198 1.25 9.45 0.74
CA ALA A 198 1.10 8.20 1.45
C ALA A 198 0.34 8.45 2.74
N ILE A 199 -0.76 7.76 2.93
CA ILE A 199 -1.61 7.85 4.11
C ILE A 199 -1.80 6.45 4.66
N GLN A 200 -1.53 6.29 5.96
CA GLN A 200 -1.68 5.04 6.68
C GLN A 200 -2.54 5.27 7.92
N GLY A 201 -3.63 4.53 8.05
CA GLY A 201 -4.41 4.39 9.26
C GLY A 201 -4.26 2.99 9.85
N ASP A 202 -5.05 2.69 10.87
CA ASP A 202 -5.00 1.37 11.52
C ASP A 202 -5.54 0.26 10.59
N ASP A 203 -6.62 0.54 9.87
CA ASP A 203 -7.32 -0.41 9.02
C ASP A 203 -7.29 -0.05 7.53
N TYR A 204 -6.54 0.97 7.14
CA TYR A 204 -6.45 1.37 5.74
C TYR A 204 -5.12 2.04 5.43
N TRP A 205 -4.77 1.97 4.18
CA TRP A 205 -3.67 2.74 3.61
C TRP A 205 -3.99 3.11 2.17
N PHE A 206 -3.43 4.21 1.70
CA PHE A 206 -3.40 4.51 0.27
C PHE A 206 -2.22 5.38 -0.10
N THR A 207 -1.81 5.24 -1.34
CA THR A 207 -0.73 5.99 -1.95
C THR A 207 -1.20 6.60 -3.27
N VAL A 208 -0.66 7.77 -3.57
CA VAL A 208 -0.89 8.45 -4.84
C VAL A 208 0.45 8.83 -5.42
N ASN A 209 0.69 8.42 -6.66
CA ASN A 209 1.93 8.71 -7.38
C ASN A 209 1.61 9.27 -8.79
N PRO A 210 2.26 10.35 -9.23
CA PRO A 210 2.19 10.78 -10.61
C PRO A 210 2.98 9.81 -11.50
N ILE A 211 2.54 9.69 -12.74
CA ILE A 211 3.19 8.93 -13.79
C ILE A 211 3.56 9.87 -14.93
N PHE A 212 4.80 9.77 -15.38
CA PHE A 212 5.29 10.47 -16.56
C PHE A 212 6.07 9.48 -17.42
N ASP A 213 5.69 9.40 -18.70
CA ASP A 213 6.43 8.68 -19.71
C ASP A 213 6.58 9.58 -20.93
N LEU A 214 7.81 9.97 -21.21
CA LEU A 214 8.17 10.85 -22.32
C LEU A 214 9.04 10.07 -23.28
N GLN A 215 8.52 9.85 -24.47
CA GLN A 215 9.23 9.14 -25.54
C GLN A 215 9.44 10.10 -26.70
N MET A 216 10.62 10.02 -27.30
CA MET A 216 10.95 10.75 -28.52
C MET A 216 11.64 9.81 -29.50
N GLY A 217 11.36 9.99 -30.78
CA GLY A 217 11.95 9.18 -31.82
C GLY A 217 11.95 9.88 -33.16
N LYS A 218 12.48 9.19 -34.16
CA LYS A 218 12.47 9.61 -35.55
C LYS A 218 12.03 8.44 -36.43
N SER A 219 11.25 8.75 -37.44
CA SER A 219 10.89 7.81 -38.51
C SER A 219 11.49 8.31 -39.82
N ASP A 220 12.06 7.40 -40.63
CA ASP A 220 12.62 7.71 -41.93
C ASP A 220 12.16 6.66 -42.96
N PRO A 221 11.48 7.04 -44.05
CA PRO A 221 11.06 8.40 -44.39
C PRO A 221 9.83 8.82 -43.55
N SER A 222 9.74 10.08 -43.19
CA SER A 222 8.63 10.65 -42.44
C SER A 222 8.33 12.06 -42.93
N VAL A 223 7.03 12.42 -42.91
CA VAL A 223 6.57 13.78 -43.14
C VAL A 223 6.90 14.70 -41.96
N ALA A 224 7.00 14.11 -40.76
CA ALA A 224 7.28 14.83 -39.52
C ALA A 224 8.75 14.71 -39.13
N ASP A 225 9.34 15.77 -38.58
CA ASP A 225 10.75 15.79 -38.15
C ASP A 225 11.07 14.82 -37.03
N TYR A 226 10.08 14.56 -36.15
CA TYR A 226 10.22 13.67 -35.01
C TYR A 226 8.89 13.05 -34.60
N THR A 227 8.97 11.89 -33.96
CA THR A 227 7.84 11.25 -33.29
C THR A 227 7.95 11.48 -31.78
N TYR A 228 6.83 11.46 -31.08
CA TYR A 228 6.81 11.56 -29.62
C TYR A 228 5.59 10.89 -29.03
N VAL A 229 5.72 10.47 -27.78
CA VAL A 229 4.59 10.15 -26.90
C VAL A 229 4.83 10.84 -25.56
N ASN A 230 3.87 11.60 -25.12
CA ASN A 230 3.85 12.31 -23.85
C ASN A 230 2.69 11.77 -23.02
N THR A 231 2.97 10.87 -22.12
CA THR A 231 1.99 10.26 -21.20
C THR A 231 2.10 10.91 -19.83
N ARG A 232 0.96 11.33 -19.33
CA ARG A 232 0.78 11.87 -17.98
C ARG A 232 -0.29 11.08 -17.29
N GLY A 233 -0.09 10.76 -16.03
CA GLY A 233 -1.06 9.98 -15.31
C GLY A 233 -0.91 10.05 -13.81
N ILE A 234 -1.81 9.36 -13.16
CA ILE A 234 -1.84 9.20 -11.72
C ILE A 234 -2.13 7.74 -11.40
N GLN A 235 -1.38 7.19 -10.48
CA GLN A 235 -1.66 5.89 -9.90
C GLN A 235 -2.10 6.04 -8.46
N VAL A 236 -3.23 5.45 -8.13
CA VAL A 236 -3.75 5.33 -6.77
C VAL A 236 -3.76 3.87 -6.39
N ARG A 237 -3.17 3.57 -5.24
CA ARG A 237 -3.17 2.22 -4.66
C ARG A 237 -3.66 2.30 -3.23
N GLY A 238 -4.41 1.30 -2.79
CA GLY A 238 -4.88 1.28 -1.43
C GLY A 238 -5.29 -0.10 -0.94
N GLY A 239 -5.42 -0.20 0.38
CA GLY A 239 -5.93 -1.38 1.07
C GLY A 239 -6.87 -0.98 2.19
N LEU A 240 -7.91 -1.78 2.41
CA LEU A 240 -8.85 -1.67 3.50
C LEU A 240 -8.83 -2.97 4.30
N GLY A 241 -8.34 -2.89 5.52
CA GLY A 241 -8.07 -4.06 6.34
C GLY A 241 -7.12 -5.04 5.66
N SER A 242 -7.32 -6.31 5.93
CA SER A 242 -6.57 -7.41 5.30
C SER A 242 -7.31 -8.05 4.12
N GLN A 243 -8.49 -7.55 3.78
CA GLN A 243 -9.41 -8.23 2.88
C GLN A 243 -9.57 -7.57 1.52
N LEU A 244 -9.31 -6.26 1.41
CA LEU A 244 -9.55 -5.53 0.19
C LEU A 244 -8.33 -4.70 -0.22
N ASN A 245 -7.91 -4.86 -1.48
CA ASN A 245 -6.91 -4.02 -2.11
C ASN A 245 -7.42 -3.51 -3.47
N PHE A 246 -7.00 -2.32 -3.81
CA PHE A 246 -7.27 -1.76 -5.12
C PHE A 246 -6.05 -1.03 -5.70
N THR A 247 -5.98 -1.02 -7.00
CA THR A 247 -5.03 -0.20 -7.77
C THR A 247 -5.79 0.40 -8.94
N THR A 248 -5.65 1.70 -9.12
CA THR A 248 -6.23 2.42 -10.25
C THR A 248 -5.16 3.28 -10.87
N THR A 249 -5.05 3.24 -12.18
CA THR A 249 -4.11 4.05 -12.95
C THR A 249 -4.87 4.73 -14.08
N ILE A 250 -4.75 6.04 -14.17
CA ILE A 250 -5.38 6.86 -15.20
C ILE A 250 -4.29 7.60 -15.94
N PHE A 251 -4.26 7.43 -17.25
CA PHE A 251 -3.31 8.08 -18.15
C PHE A 251 -4.03 8.97 -19.15
N GLU A 252 -3.38 10.05 -19.50
CA GLU A 252 -3.66 10.86 -20.67
C GLU A 252 -2.39 10.94 -21.51
N SER A 253 -2.47 10.54 -22.75
CA SER A 253 -1.33 10.47 -23.66
C SER A 253 -1.57 11.30 -24.90
N GLN A 254 -0.53 12.02 -25.30
CA GLN A 254 -0.49 12.75 -26.55
C GLN A 254 0.67 12.20 -27.38
N GLY A 255 0.37 11.72 -28.58
CA GLY A 255 1.38 11.05 -29.39
C GLY A 255 1.28 11.37 -30.88
N ARG A 256 2.43 11.55 -31.48
CA ARG A 256 2.65 11.55 -32.92
C ARG A 256 3.56 10.35 -33.24
N PHE A 257 3.01 9.40 -33.92
CA PHE A 257 3.68 8.16 -34.26
C PHE A 257 4.31 8.24 -35.66
N ALA A 258 4.97 7.16 -36.08
CA ALA A 258 5.46 7.02 -37.44
C ALA A 258 4.28 6.99 -38.45
N ASP A 259 4.53 7.45 -39.68
CA ASP A 259 3.47 7.63 -40.68
C ASP A 259 2.68 6.37 -40.96
N TYR A 260 3.35 5.22 -41.04
CA TYR A 260 2.68 3.92 -41.26
C TYR A 260 1.71 3.59 -40.14
N PHE A 261 2.06 3.94 -38.88
CA PHE A 261 1.22 3.68 -37.72
C PHE A 261 0.03 4.65 -37.69
N ASN A 262 0.26 5.93 -37.95
CA ASN A 262 -0.79 6.94 -38.04
C ASN A 262 -1.81 6.57 -39.14
N ASN A 263 -1.33 6.18 -40.32
CA ASN A 263 -2.18 5.75 -41.42
C ASN A 263 -3.01 4.53 -41.05
N TYR A 264 -2.42 3.55 -40.39
CA TYR A 264 -3.13 2.38 -39.89
C TYR A 264 -4.20 2.75 -38.86
N ALA A 265 -3.85 3.55 -37.86
CA ALA A 265 -4.76 3.98 -36.81
C ALA A 265 -6.00 4.73 -37.38
N VAL A 266 -5.79 5.53 -38.43
CA VAL A 266 -6.90 6.20 -39.16
C VAL A 266 -7.71 5.21 -40.01
N SER A 267 -7.06 4.23 -40.63
CA SER A 267 -7.70 3.27 -41.52
C SER A 267 -8.68 2.33 -40.82
N ILE A 268 -8.47 2.00 -39.56
CA ILE A 268 -9.28 1.06 -38.78
C ILE A 268 -10.41 1.74 -38.01
N LYS A 269 -10.58 3.05 -38.11
CA LYS A 269 -11.67 3.77 -37.42
C LYS A 269 -13.02 3.37 -37.96
N PRO A 270 -14.07 3.31 -37.12
CA PRO A 270 -15.43 3.14 -37.58
C PRO A 270 -15.90 4.30 -38.46
N SER A 271 -16.73 4.02 -39.43
CA SER A 271 -17.34 5.06 -40.28
C SER A 271 -18.12 6.07 -39.43
N GLY A 272 -17.80 7.36 -39.58
CA GLY A 272 -18.42 8.45 -38.81
C GLY A 272 -17.92 8.54 -37.36
N GLY A 273 -16.93 7.73 -36.97
CA GLY A 273 -16.36 7.70 -35.62
C GLY A 273 -15.25 8.73 -35.37
N ASN A 274 -14.51 8.49 -34.31
CA ASN A 274 -13.36 9.30 -33.92
C ASN A 274 -12.26 9.31 -34.99
N PRO A 275 -11.32 10.28 -34.93
CA PRO A 275 -10.25 10.43 -35.93
C PRO A 275 -9.38 9.21 -36.10
N ALA A 276 -9.13 8.46 -35.04
CA ALA A 276 -8.26 7.27 -35.07
C ALA A 276 -8.61 6.24 -34.00
N ILE A 277 -8.09 5.02 -34.18
CA ILE A 277 -8.04 3.99 -33.15
C ILE A 277 -6.57 3.63 -32.93
N ILE A 278 -6.05 3.88 -31.75
CA ILE A 278 -4.70 3.50 -31.39
C ILE A 278 -4.68 2.01 -31.03
N PRO A 279 -3.95 1.17 -31.77
CA PRO A 279 -3.89 -0.27 -31.51
C PRO A 279 -3.46 -0.57 -30.06
N GLY A 280 -4.21 -1.46 -29.42
CA GLY A 280 -3.94 -1.86 -28.01
C GLY A 280 -4.47 -0.86 -26.95
N ILE A 281 -4.92 0.34 -27.34
CA ILE A 281 -5.39 1.37 -26.40
C ILE A 281 -6.87 1.70 -26.67
N GLY A 282 -7.22 2.05 -27.91
CA GLY A 282 -8.60 2.34 -28.28
C GLY A 282 -8.78 3.67 -29.00
N ILE A 283 -9.90 4.31 -28.72
CA ILE A 283 -10.35 5.52 -29.44
C ILE A 283 -9.45 6.71 -29.06
N ALA A 284 -8.98 7.42 -30.09
CA ALA A 284 -8.19 8.63 -29.97
C ALA A 284 -8.91 9.83 -30.60
N LYS A 285 -8.62 11.01 -30.07
CA LYS A 285 -9.02 12.29 -30.66
C LYS A 285 -7.84 12.88 -31.43
N GLU A 286 -8.13 13.69 -32.42
CA GLU A 286 -7.11 14.48 -33.06
C GLU A 286 -6.53 15.52 -32.11
N PHE A 287 -5.21 15.60 -32.06
CA PHE A 287 -4.46 16.59 -31.29
C PHE A 287 -3.54 17.36 -32.22
N LYS A 288 -3.79 18.65 -32.40
CA LYS A 288 -3.19 19.45 -33.45
C LYS A 288 -3.50 18.81 -34.82
N SER A 289 -2.66 18.96 -35.81
CA SER A 289 -2.93 18.45 -37.17
C SER A 289 -2.35 17.07 -37.45
N ASP A 290 -1.48 16.55 -36.57
CA ASP A 290 -0.61 15.41 -36.87
C ASP A 290 -0.36 14.47 -35.70
N ALA A 291 -1.10 14.63 -34.62
CA ALA A 291 -0.97 13.83 -33.41
C ALA A 291 -2.34 13.38 -32.89
N PHE A 292 -2.32 12.49 -31.92
CA PHE A 292 -3.52 11.93 -31.28
C PHE A 292 -3.48 12.15 -29.78
N ASP A 293 -4.65 12.36 -29.20
CA ASP A 293 -4.90 12.43 -27.76
C ASP A 293 -5.77 11.23 -27.36
N PHE A 294 -5.27 10.42 -26.44
CA PHE A 294 -5.92 9.18 -26.03
C PHE A 294 -5.78 8.92 -24.55
N PRO A 295 -6.90 8.79 -23.84
CA PRO A 295 -6.91 8.41 -22.44
C PRO A 295 -6.87 6.89 -22.29
N MET A 296 -6.36 6.43 -21.15
CA MET A 296 -6.45 5.04 -20.71
C MET A 296 -6.66 5.00 -19.20
N ALA A 297 -7.56 4.15 -18.77
CA ALA A 297 -7.79 3.91 -17.35
C ALA A 297 -7.78 2.41 -17.09
N GLU A 298 -7.02 2.01 -16.10
CA GLU A 298 -6.93 0.64 -15.62
C GLU A 298 -7.27 0.59 -14.14
N ALA A 299 -8.04 -0.40 -13.72
CA ALA A 299 -8.33 -0.61 -12.32
C ALA A 299 -8.32 -2.09 -11.98
N ASN A 300 -7.85 -2.40 -10.80
CA ASN A 300 -7.90 -3.73 -10.22
C ASN A 300 -8.42 -3.65 -8.79
N LEU A 301 -9.37 -4.51 -8.47
CA LEU A 301 -9.90 -4.68 -7.13
C LEU A 301 -9.76 -6.14 -6.74
N THR A 302 -9.15 -6.41 -5.60
CA THR A 302 -9.01 -7.75 -5.04
C THR A 302 -9.68 -7.80 -3.68
N PHE A 303 -10.58 -8.78 -3.52
CA PHE A 303 -11.30 -9.00 -2.27
C PHE A 303 -11.14 -10.46 -1.83
N ALA A 304 -10.68 -10.65 -0.59
CA ALA A 304 -10.54 -11.95 0.07
C ALA A 304 -11.44 -12.00 1.30
N PRO A 305 -12.69 -12.51 1.17
CA PRO A 305 -13.68 -12.47 2.26
C PRO A 305 -13.29 -13.36 3.46
N ASN A 306 -12.50 -14.40 3.23
CA ASN A 306 -12.09 -15.36 4.26
C ASN A 306 -10.56 -15.51 4.25
N LYS A 307 -9.99 -15.45 5.42
CA LYS A 307 -8.62 -15.88 5.69
C LYS A 307 -8.65 -17.24 6.37
#